data_b206e743ff5ea2e1e38c556b4dcd61a3
#
_entry.id   b206e743ff5ea2e1e38c556b4dcd61a3
#
_cell.length_a   1.000
_cell.length_b   1.000
_cell.length_c   1.000
_cell.angle_alpha   90.00
_cell.angle_beta   90.00
_cell.angle_gamma   90.00
#
_symmetry.space_group_name_H-M   'P 1'
#
loop_
_entity.id
_entity.type
_entity.pdbx_description
1 polymer ?
#
loop_
_entity_poly.entity_id
_entity_poly.type
_entity_poly.pdbx_seq_one_letter_code
_entity_poly.pdbx_strand_id
1 'polypeptide(L)'
;KVRVRTRIIHDIRIIDADDESRTTAVTITCNAGTYIRTLARDFGLILDARCELLELHRDQTGSFDQSNACTMQQLTDAVFLWREHEDDRALRRLIAPVEAILSHLPRIVVKDGAAAAISHGAALARPGVVSLSEGIERGDLVVLESLKGEAVALAETNSSASKIASMQHGEVARPKVVLMQVGVYPQTWSKE
;
A
#
# COMPACT_ATOMS: atom_id res chain seq x y z
N LYS A 1 -5.89 -20.36 25.56
CA LYS A 1 -6.78 -19.18 25.35
C LYS A 1 -6.89 -18.93 23.85
N VAL A 2 -8.08 -19.13 23.27
CA VAL A 2 -8.35 -18.81 21.86
C VAL A 2 -8.35 -17.27 21.75
N ARG A 3 -7.48 -16.72 20.92
CA ARG A 3 -7.48 -15.28 20.63
C ARG A 3 -8.62 -14.96 19.66
N VAL A 4 -9.66 -14.32 20.15
CA VAL A 4 -10.70 -13.74 19.29
C VAL A 4 -10.10 -12.56 18.53
N ARG A 5 -10.26 -12.56 17.18
CA ARG A 5 -9.83 -11.48 16.30
C ARG A 5 -11.04 -10.97 15.54
N THR A 6 -11.38 -9.72 15.74
CA THR A 6 -12.41 -9.05 14.93
C THR A 6 -11.88 -8.76 13.54
N ARG A 7 -12.67 -9.04 12.51
CA ARG A 7 -12.40 -8.72 11.11
C ARG A 7 -13.62 -8.02 10.51
N ILE A 8 -13.37 -7.09 9.62
CA ILE A 8 -14.43 -6.35 8.93
C ILE A 8 -14.59 -6.96 7.54
N ILE A 9 -15.81 -7.36 7.24
CA ILE A 9 -16.26 -7.68 5.89
C ILE A 9 -16.97 -6.43 5.39
N HIS A 10 -16.47 -5.84 4.32
CA HIS A 10 -17.01 -4.61 3.76
C HIS A 10 -18.18 -4.88 2.81
N ASP A 11 -18.10 -5.97 2.05
CA ASP A 11 -19.08 -6.34 1.05
C ASP A 11 -19.06 -7.85 0.80
N ILE A 12 -20.25 -8.43 0.54
CA ILE A 12 -20.43 -9.80 0.09
C ILE A 12 -21.48 -9.79 -1.01
N ARG A 13 -21.12 -10.33 -2.18
CA ARG A 13 -22.06 -10.47 -3.32
C ARG A 13 -22.07 -11.89 -3.81
N ILE A 14 -23.26 -12.44 -3.98
CA ILE A 14 -23.45 -13.72 -4.67
C ILE A 14 -23.27 -13.44 -6.16
N ILE A 15 -22.35 -14.18 -6.80
CA ILE A 15 -22.09 -14.10 -8.24
C ILE A 15 -22.94 -15.16 -8.95
N ASP A 16 -22.97 -16.37 -8.39
CA ASP A 16 -23.62 -17.53 -8.96
C ASP A 16 -24.05 -18.50 -7.86
N ALA A 17 -25.13 -19.24 -8.10
CA ALA A 17 -25.62 -20.28 -7.19
C ALA A 17 -26.18 -21.45 -8.01
N ASP A 18 -25.72 -22.65 -7.72
CA ASP A 18 -26.19 -23.89 -8.31
C ASP A 18 -26.79 -24.79 -7.25
N ASP A 19 -28.10 -24.98 -7.33
CA ASP A 19 -28.86 -25.79 -6.38
C ASP A 19 -28.59 -27.28 -6.53
N GLU A 20 -28.26 -27.77 -7.74
CA GLU A 20 -27.99 -29.18 -7.99
C GLU A 20 -26.67 -29.60 -7.32
N SER A 21 -25.63 -28.86 -7.53
CA SER A 21 -24.33 -29.10 -6.91
C SER A 21 -24.24 -28.53 -5.48
N ARG A 22 -25.22 -27.74 -5.05
CA ARG A 22 -25.24 -27.02 -3.78
C ARG A 22 -24.01 -26.13 -3.61
N THR A 23 -23.59 -25.47 -4.68
CA THR A 23 -22.46 -24.57 -4.68
C THR A 23 -22.90 -23.14 -4.86
N THR A 24 -22.19 -22.20 -4.20
CA THR A 24 -22.45 -20.77 -4.34
C THR A 24 -21.11 -20.06 -4.50
N ALA A 25 -21.00 -19.28 -5.59
CA ALA A 25 -19.85 -18.40 -5.81
C ALA A 25 -20.15 -17.02 -5.23
N VAL A 26 -19.23 -16.50 -4.43
CA VAL A 26 -19.38 -15.19 -3.78
C VAL A 26 -18.11 -14.35 -3.96
N THR A 27 -18.29 -13.04 -4.20
CA THR A 27 -17.21 -12.06 -4.06
C THR A 27 -17.25 -11.45 -2.68
N ILE A 28 -16.10 -11.38 -2.00
CA ILE A 28 -15.98 -10.86 -0.64
C ILE A 28 -14.90 -9.79 -0.60
N THR A 29 -15.28 -8.59 -0.17
CA THR A 29 -14.33 -7.51 0.14
C THR A 29 -14.15 -7.42 1.65
N CYS A 30 -12.92 -7.61 2.12
CA CYS A 30 -12.63 -7.70 3.55
C CYS A 30 -11.26 -7.15 3.92
N ASN A 31 -11.06 -6.88 5.21
CA ASN A 31 -9.77 -6.45 5.72
C ASN A 31 -8.69 -7.54 5.59
N ALA A 32 -7.44 -7.10 5.50
CA ALA A 32 -6.27 -7.97 5.54
C ALA A 32 -6.29 -8.90 6.78
N GLY A 33 -5.84 -10.14 6.58
CA GLY A 33 -5.81 -11.16 7.62
C GLY A 33 -7.17 -11.83 7.90
N THR A 34 -8.17 -11.62 7.07
CA THR A 34 -9.43 -12.39 7.07
C THR A 34 -9.17 -13.75 6.42
N TYR A 35 -9.52 -14.81 7.13
CA TYR A 35 -9.40 -16.19 6.64
C TYR A 35 -10.72 -16.64 6.03
N ILE A 36 -10.81 -16.72 4.73
CA ILE A 36 -12.04 -17.07 4.01
C ILE A 36 -12.52 -18.49 4.35
N ARG A 37 -11.62 -19.46 4.63
CA ARG A 37 -11.99 -20.79 5.13
C ARG A 37 -12.74 -20.71 6.47
N THR A 38 -12.34 -19.80 7.35
CA THR A 38 -13.03 -19.60 8.63
C THR A 38 -14.40 -18.97 8.40
N LEU A 39 -14.49 -18.02 7.49
CA LEU A 39 -15.76 -17.38 7.12
C LEU A 39 -16.75 -18.41 6.52
N ALA A 40 -16.30 -19.29 5.63
CA ALA A 40 -17.14 -20.38 5.10
C ALA A 40 -17.70 -21.29 6.21
N ARG A 41 -16.85 -21.66 7.17
CA ARG A 41 -17.31 -22.43 8.34
C ARG A 41 -18.32 -21.66 9.20
N ASP A 42 -18.09 -20.37 9.41
CA ASP A 42 -18.98 -19.51 10.21
C ASP A 42 -20.34 -19.34 9.51
N PHE A 43 -20.37 -19.26 8.17
CA PHE A 43 -21.63 -19.35 7.40
C PHE A 43 -22.37 -20.66 7.64
N GLY A 44 -21.64 -21.78 7.64
CA GLY A 44 -22.23 -23.07 7.97
C GLY A 44 -22.91 -23.09 9.33
N LEU A 45 -22.28 -22.49 10.34
CA LEU A 45 -22.85 -22.39 11.69
C LEU A 45 -24.12 -21.51 11.72
N ILE A 46 -24.15 -20.41 10.97
CA ILE A 46 -25.31 -19.50 10.90
C ILE A 46 -26.49 -20.15 10.18
N LEU A 47 -26.20 -20.93 9.13
CA LEU A 47 -27.20 -21.59 8.30
C LEU A 47 -27.61 -22.96 8.80
N ASP A 48 -27.10 -23.41 9.96
CA ASP A 48 -27.26 -24.77 10.49
C ASP A 48 -26.94 -25.84 9.41
N ALA A 49 -25.86 -25.60 8.66
CA ALA A 49 -25.40 -26.44 7.56
C ALA A 49 -23.90 -26.65 7.62
N ARG A 50 -23.38 -27.59 6.86
CA ARG A 50 -21.95 -27.75 6.64
C ARG A 50 -21.55 -26.98 5.38
N CYS A 51 -20.76 -25.91 5.54
CA CYS A 51 -20.17 -25.20 4.42
C CYS A 51 -18.66 -25.49 4.33
N GLU A 52 -18.19 -25.68 3.11
CA GLU A 52 -16.79 -25.94 2.80
C GLU A 52 -16.32 -25.03 1.68
N LEU A 53 -15.09 -24.52 1.78
CA LEU A 53 -14.47 -23.74 0.72
C LEU A 53 -13.90 -24.69 -0.33
N LEU A 54 -14.47 -24.69 -1.53
CA LEU A 54 -14.02 -25.51 -2.65
C LEU A 54 -12.88 -24.85 -3.40
N GLU A 55 -13.01 -23.55 -3.71
CA GLU A 55 -12.06 -22.81 -4.48
C GLU A 55 -11.93 -21.38 -3.94
N LEU A 56 -10.76 -20.77 -4.10
CA LEU A 56 -10.49 -19.40 -3.68
C LEU A 56 -9.62 -18.68 -4.70
N HIS A 57 -10.18 -17.65 -5.31
CA HIS A 57 -9.45 -16.69 -6.13
C HIS A 57 -9.23 -15.39 -5.37
N ARG A 58 -8.07 -14.79 -5.57
CA ARG A 58 -7.79 -13.44 -5.08
C ARG A 58 -7.74 -12.49 -6.26
N ASP A 59 -8.78 -11.70 -6.42
CA ASP A 59 -8.93 -10.79 -7.56
C ASP A 59 -8.17 -9.48 -7.37
N GLN A 60 -8.05 -9.04 -6.11
CA GLN A 60 -7.41 -7.76 -5.79
C GLN A 60 -6.68 -7.80 -4.45
N THR A 61 -5.58 -7.04 -4.35
CA THR A 61 -4.86 -6.76 -3.10
C THR A 61 -4.36 -5.32 -3.12
N GLY A 62 -4.99 -4.45 -2.32
CA GLY A 62 -4.69 -3.01 -2.34
C GLY A 62 -4.99 -2.41 -3.72
N SER A 63 -4.00 -1.76 -4.32
CA SER A 63 -4.08 -1.18 -5.67
C SER A 63 -3.79 -2.15 -6.82
N PHE A 64 -3.46 -3.41 -6.53
CA PHE A 64 -3.14 -4.43 -7.53
C PHE A 64 -4.33 -5.35 -7.76
N ASP A 65 -4.62 -5.62 -9.02
CA ASP A 65 -5.63 -6.55 -9.51
C ASP A 65 -5.04 -7.48 -10.58
N GLN A 66 -5.90 -8.25 -11.24
CA GLN A 66 -5.48 -9.18 -12.28
C GLN A 66 -4.81 -8.51 -13.48
N SER A 67 -5.13 -7.24 -13.79
CA SER A 67 -4.53 -6.50 -14.91
C SER A 67 -3.05 -6.18 -14.68
N ASN A 68 -2.63 -6.13 -13.40
CA ASN A 68 -1.24 -5.89 -13.01
C ASN A 68 -0.47 -7.21 -12.74
N ALA A 69 -1.15 -8.36 -12.80
CA ALA A 69 -0.54 -9.65 -12.51
C ALA A 69 0.32 -10.14 -13.69
N CYS A 70 1.39 -10.84 -13.36
CA CYS A 70 2.18 -11.58 -14.34
C CYS A 70 2.31 -13.04 -13.92
N THR A 71 2.52 -13.92 -14.90
CA THR A 71 2.79 -15.33 -14.60
C THR A 71 4.23 -15.54 -14.18
N MET A 72 4.49 -16.62 -13.43
CA MET A 72 5.86 -17.02 -13.08
C MET A 72 6.73 -17.26 -14.32
N GLN A 73 6.13 -17.77 -15.42
CA GLN A 73 6.85 -17.95 -16.67
C GLN A 73 7.30 -16.62 -17.28
N GLN A 74 6.40 -15.63 -17.36
CA GLN A 74 6.75 -14.28 -17.85
C GLN A 74 7.88 -13.65 -17.02
N LEU A 75 7.85 -13.81 -15.70
CA LEU A 75 8.92 -13.31 -14.84
C LEU A 75 10.24 -14.05 -15.09
N THR A 76 10.20 -15.37 -15.23
CA THR A 76 11.39 -16.20 -15.49
C THR A 76 12.03 -15.82 -16.82
N ASP A 77 11.22 -15.69 -17.89
CA ASP A 77 11.70 -15.29 -19.20
C ASP A 77 12.32 -13.88 -19.18
N ALA A 78 11.68 -12.94 -18.47
CA ALA A 78 12.19 -11.58 -18.33
C ALA A 78 13.54 -11.53 -17.58
N VAL A 79 13.67 -12.32 -16.52
CA VAL A 79 14.95 -12.46 -15.77
C VAL A 79 16.02 -13.10 -16.61
N PHE A 80 15.68 -14.12 -17.42
CA PHE A 80 16.61 -14.76 -18.34
C PHE A 80 17.16 -13.76 -19.37
N LEU A 81 16.27 -12.98 -20.04
CA LEU A 81 16.68 -11.95 -20.99
C LEU A 81 17.60 -10.91 -20.35
N TRP A 82 17.29 -10.49 -19.14
CA TRP A 82 18.14 -9.54 -18.41
C TRP A 82 19.53 -10.09 -18.10
N ARG A 83 19.62 -11.35 -17.66
CA ARG A 83 20.89 -11.96 -17.24
C ARG A 83 21.78 -12.37 -18.40
N GLU A 84 21.19 -12.97 -19.43
CA GLU A 84 21.95 -13.56 -20.55
C GLU A 84 22.17 -12.58 -21.70
N HIS A 85 21.29 -11.58 -21.85
CA HIS A 85 21.32 -10.63 -22.95
C HIS A 85 21.42 -9.17 -22.51
N GLU A 86 21.53 -8.90 -21.21
CA GLU A 86 21.57 -7.56 -20.62
C GLU A 86 20.34 -6.70 -21.01
N ASP A 87 19.23 -7.35 -21.42
CA ASP A 87 17.98 -6.72 -21.82
C ASP A 87 16.96 -6.71 -20.67
N ASP A 88 16.85 -5.56 -19.99
CA ASP A 88 15.94 -5.40 -18.85
C ASP A 88 14.53 -4.90 -19.22
N ARG A 89 14.23 -4.69 -20.52
CA ARG A 89 12.96 -4.08 -20.96
C ARG A 89 11.74 -4.91 -20.56
N ALA A 90 11.83 -6.24 -20.69
CA ALA A 90 10.75 -7.13 -20.28
C ALA A 90 10.55 -7.09 -18.76
N LEU A 91 11.65 -7.12 -17.99
CA LEU A 91 11.59 -7.07 -16.53
C LEU A 91 11.00 -5.76 -16.01
N ARG A 92 11.39 -4.62 -16.59
CA ARG A 92 10.84 -3.29 -16.24
C ARG A 92 9.35 -3.14 -16.50
N ARG A 93 8.78 -3.93 -17.43
CA ARG A 93 7.33 -3.95 -17.67
C ARG A 93 6.56 -4.74 -16.61
N LEU A 94 7.20 -5.72 -15.98
CA LEU A 94 6.58 -6.59 -14.98
C LEU A 94 6.73 -6.06 -13.55
N ILE A 95 7.77 -5.26 -13.29
CA ILE A 95 8.04 -4.71 -11.95
C ILE A 95 7.48 -3.30 -11.87
N ALA A 96 6.46 -3.12 -11.05
CA ALA A 96 5.93 -1.80 -10.74
C ALA A 96 6.83 -1.07 -9.72
N PRO A 97 6.94 0.27 -9.81
CA PRO A 97 7.64 1.05 -8.80
C PRO A 97 6.90 1.03 -7.46
N VAL A 98 7.62 1.31 -6.37
CA VAL A 98 7.04 1.29 -5.01
C VAL A 98 5.87 2.28 -4.86
N GLU A 99 5.87 3.36 -5.61
CA GLU A 99 4.80 4.36 -5.65
C GLU A 99 3.45 3.77 -6.05
N ALA A 100 3.43 2.72 -6.86
CA ALA A 100 2.21 2.04 -7.28
C ALA A 100 1.47 1.40 -6.10
N ILE A 101 2.19 0.76 -5.16
CA ILE A 101 1.59 0.16 -3.96
C ILE A 101 1.13 1.22 -2.95
N LEU A 102 1.69 2.41 -3.03
CA LEU A 102 1.43 3.52 -2.11
C LEU A 102 0.34 4.49 -2.63
N SER A 103 -0.19 4.24 -3.82
CA SER A 103 -1.14 5.15 -4.52
C SER A 103 -2.43 5.44 -3.74
N HIS A 104 -2.81 4.56 -2.82
CA HIS A 104 -4.02 4.68 -1.98
C HIS A 104 -3.80 5.54 -0.72
N LEU A 105 -2.56 5.91 -0.40
CA LEU A 105 -2.25 6.72 0.77
C LEU A 105 -2.27 8.22 0.44
N PRO A 106 -2.67 9.08 1.38
CA PRO A 106 -2.54 10.52 1.23
C PRO A 106 -1.06 10.91 1.14
N ARG A 107 -0.79 12.02 0.44
CA ARG A 107 0.56 12.45 0.08
C ARG A 107 0.90 13.81 0.65
N ILE A 108 2.17 14.00 1.01
CA ILE A 108 2.77 15.29 1.31
C ILE A 108 3.98 15.45 0.40
N VAL A 109 3.92 16.41 -0.53
CA VAL A 109 5.03 16.73 -1.43
C VAL A 109 6.04 17.61 -0.68
N VAL A 110 7.32 17.24 -0.77
CA VAL A 110 8.39 17.91 -0.04
C VAL A 110 9.44 18.51 -0.97
N LYS A 111 10.14 19.54 -0.49
CA LYS A 111 11.28 20.16 -1.19
C LYS A 111 12.48 19.20 -1.19
N ASP A 112 13.38 19.37 -2.15
CA ASP A 112 14.59 18.56 -2.32
C ASP A 112 15.45 18.49 -1.04
N GLY A 113 15.67 19.62 -0.38
CA GLY A 113 16.42 19.64 0.88
C GLY A 113 15.71 18.90 2.03
N ALA A 114 14.38 18.90 2.04
CA ALA A 114 13.61 18.10 2.99
C ALA A 114 13.67 16.60 2.63
N ALA A 115 13.57 16.24 1.34
CA ALA A 115 13.74 14.87 0.88
C ALA A 115 15.12 14.31 1.28
N ALA A 116 16.17 15.10 1.09
CA ALA A 116 17.51 14.74 1.55
C ALA A 116 17.57 14.53 3.08
N ALA A 117 16.97 15.41 3.90
CA ALA A 117 16.95 15.26 5.34
C ALA A 117 16.16 14.01 5.79
N ILE A 118 15.00 13.78 5.17
CA ILE A 118 14.14 12.63 5.46
C ILE A 118 14.84 11.31 5.10
N SER A 119 15.62 11.26 4.01
CA SER A 119 16.38 10.06 3.65
C SER A 119 17.41 9.67 4.72
N HIS A 120 17.84 10.60 5.57
CA HIS A 120 18.65 10.37 6.77
C HIS A 120 17.82 10.09 8.04
N GLY A 121 16.48 10.00 7.93
CA GLY A 121 15.59 9.74 9.06
C GLY A 121 15.10 10.99 9.81
N ALA A 122 15.37 12.19 9.31
CA ALA A 122 14.89 13.43 9.93
C ALA A 122 13.37 13.57 9.82
N ALA A 123 12.74 14.18 10.83
CA ALA A 123 11.33 14.53 10.75
C ALA A 123 11.09 15.64 9.72
N LEU A 124 9.91 15.60 9.06
CA LEU A 124 9.48 16.65 8.15
C LEU A 124 9.04 17.88 8.92
N ALA A 125 9.71 19.00 8.71
CA ALA A 125 9.32 20.30 9.22
C ALA A 125 8.48 21.08 8.19
N ARG A 126 7.61 22.00 8.67
CA ARG A 126 6.70 22.78 7.82
C ARG A 126 7.37 23.50 6.65
N PRO A 127 8.54 24.15 6.79
CA PRO A 127 9.22 24.81 5.67
C PRO A 127 9.59 23.87 4.51
N GLY A 128 9.68 22.56 4.79
CA GLY A 128 9.95 21.53 3.78
C GLY A 128 8.74 21.08 2.98
N VAL A 129 7.51 21.41 3.41
CA VAL A 129 6.27 21.03 2.71
C VAL A 129 6.00 21.96 1.55
N VAL A 130 5.69 21.39 0.38
CA VAL A 130 5.25 22.11 -0.83
C VAL A 130 3.73 22.04 -0.95
N SER A 131 3.17 20.84 -0.94
CA SER A 131 1.73 20.61 -1.01
C SER A 131 1.36 19.36 -0.21
N LEU A 132 0.08 19.18 0.07
CA LEU A 132 -0.43 18.03 0.82
C LEU A 132 -1.83 17.68 0.34
N SER A 133 -2.20 16.41 0.48
CA SER A 133 -3.57 15.93 0.23
C SER A 133 -4.55 16.53 1.24
N GLU A 134 -5.78 16.74 0.80
CA GLU A 134 -6.87 17.10 1.69
C GLU A 134 -7.23 15.94 2.62
N GLY A 135 -7.92 16.24 3.73
CA GLY A 135 -8.44 15.23 4.64
C GLY A 135 -7.42 14.51 5.50
N ILE A 136 -6.14 14.90 5.47
CA ILE A 136 -5.13 14.33 6.37
C ILE A 136 -5.46 14.73 7.82
N GLU A 137 -5.52 13.72 8.70
CA GLU A 137 -5.70 13.91 10.14
C GLU A 137 -4.42 13.57 10.91
N ARG A 138 -4.38 13.98 12.18
CA ARG A 138 -3.26 13.65 13.05
C ARG A 138 -3.18 12.14 13.30
N GLY A 139 -2.02 11.54 13.09
CA GLY A 139 -1.77 10.11 13.24
C GLY A 139 -1.95 9.31 11.96
N ASP A 140 -2.36 9.97 10.87
CA ASP A 140 -2.48 9.29 9.58
C ASP A 140 -1.11 8.88 9.03
N LEU A 141 -1.10 7.72 8.36
CA LEU A 141 0.02 7.28 7.57
C LEU A 141 -0.04 7.96 6.19
N VAL A 142 1.01 8.67 5.83
CA VAL A 142 1.13 9.42 4.58
C VAL A 142 2.40 9.03 3.83
N VAL A 143 2.40 9.24 2.52
CA VAL A 143 3.61 9.18 1.69
C VAL A 143 4.24 10.57 1.64
N LEU A 144 5.52 10.67 1.99
CA LEU A 144 6.34 11.85 1.70
C LEU A 144 6.92 11.65 0.31
N GLU A 145 6.61 12.56 -0.61
CA GLU A 145 6.93 12.45 -2.03
C GLU A 145 7.80 13.63 -2.47
N SER A 146 8.81 13.38 -3.30
CA SER A 146 9.63 14.44 -3.89
C SER A 146 8.87 15.23 -4.94
N LEU A 147 9.42 16.37 -5.37
CA LEU A 147 8.86 17.18 -6.49
C LEU A 147 8.81 16.40 -7.82
N LYS A 148 9.54 15.30 -7.93
CA LYS A 148 9.55 14.42 -9.11
C LYS A 148 8.58 13.24 -9.02
N GLY A 149 7.81 13.14 -7.93
CA GLY A 149 6.89 12.03 -7.72
C GLY A 149 7.53 10.76 -7.14
N GLU A 150 8.75 10.86 -6.60
CA GLU A 150 9.45 9.73 -6.01
C GLU A 150 9.09 9.58 -4.53
N ALA A 151 8.80 8.36 -4.08
CA ALA A 151 8.49 8.08 -2.69
C ALA A 151 9.75 8.20 -1.81
N VAL A 152 9.76 9.19 -0.92
CA VAL A 152 10.87 9.44 0.01
C VAL A 152 10.73 8.59 1.26
N ALA A 153 9.57 8.60 1.90
CA ALA A 153 9.30 7.86 3.12
C ALA A 153 7.80 7.65 3.35
N LEU A 154 7.46 6.62 4.13
CA LEU A 154 6.19 6.54 4.84
C LEU A 154 6.33 7.23 6.19
N ALA A 155 5.41 8.11 6.51
CA ALA A 155 5.46 8.91 7.73
C ALA A 155 4.10 8.98 8.43
N GLU A 156 4.14 9.16 9.74
CA GLU A 156 2.95 9.45 10.54
C GLU A 156 2.86 10.95 10.78
N THR A 157 1.67 11.53 10.53
CA THR A 157 1.44 12.96 10.70
C THR A 157 1.25 13.35 12.16
N ASN A 158 1.79 14.50 12.54
CA ASN A 158 1.63 15.08 13.90
C ASN A 158 0.46 16.08 13.98
N SER A 159 -0.14 16.45 12.83
CA SER A 159 -1.16 17.48 12.73
C SER A 159 -2.08 17.22 11.53
N SER A 160 -3.29 17.77 11.57
CA SER A 160 -4.23 17.74 10.43
C SER A 160 -3.78 18.64 9.29
N ALA A 161 -4.31 18.38 8.07
CA ALA A 161 -4.01 19.16 6.88
C ALA A 161 -4.25 20.67 7.08
N SER A 162 -5.37 21.03 7.71
CA SER A 162 -5.73 22.43 8.01
C SER A 162 -4.71 23.10 8.93
N LYS A 163 -4.25 22.39 9.94
CA LYS A 163 -3.22 22.89 10.86
C LYS A 163 -1.87 23.03 10.16
N ILE A 164 -1.46 22.05 9.35
CA ILE A 164 -0.22 22.10 8.56
C ILE A 164 -0.24 23.31 7.61
N ALA A 165 -1.37 23.58 6.96
CA ALA A 165 -1.51 24.71 6.05
C ALA A 165 -1.35 26.06 6.76
N SER A 166 -1.85 26.19 7.99
CA SER A 166 -1.84 27.45 8.76
C SER A 166 -0.53 27.70 9.55
N MET A 167 0.25 26.66 9.87
CA MET A 167 1.47 26.81 10.65
C MET A 167 2.64 27.28 9.76
N GLN A 168 3.55 28.08 10.36
CA GLN A 168 4.77 28.54 9.68
C GLN A 168 5.98 27.68 10.00
N HIS A 169 6.04 27.12 11.19
CA HIS A 169 7.15 26.32 11.72
C HIS A 169 6.61 25.13 12.51
N GLY A 170 7.46 24.12 12.73
CA GLY A 170 7.17 22.94 13.53
C GLY A 170 7.24 21.64 12.76
N GLU A 171 7.21 20.54 13.49
CA GLU A 171 7.23 19.18 12.94
C GLU A 171 5.84 18.84 12.37
N VAL A 172 5.80 18.35 11.14
CA VAL A 172 4.58 17.97 10.40
C VAL A 172 4.36 16.47 10.44
N ALA A 173 5.41 15.71 10.16
CA ALA A 173 5.34 14.25 10.11
C ALA A 173 6.68 13.62 10.47
N ARG A 174 6.63 12.40 10.99
CA ARG A 174 7.82 11.63 11.35
C ARG A 174 7.91 10.35 10.54
N PRO A 175 9.04 10.12 9.83
CA PRO A 175 9.25 8.89 9.08
C PRO A 175 9.13 7.65 9.97
N LYS A 176 8.37 6.66 9.50
CA LYS A 176 8.30 5.29 10.05
C LYS A 176 9.16 4.34 9.22
N VAL A 177 9.16 4.54 7.91
CA VAL A 177 9.97 3.76 6.97
C VAL A 177 10.54 4.72 5.94
N VAL A 178 11.85 4.78 5.82
CA VAL A 178 12.54 5.53 4.75
C VAL A 178 12.68 4.61 3.55
N LEU A 179 12.25 5.07 2.37
CA LEU A 179 12.25 4.33 1.12
C LEU A 179 13.38 4.80 0.20
N MET A 180 13.64 6.11 0.19
CA MET A 180 14.65 6.71 -0.66
C MET A 180 16.07 6.49 -0.11
N GLN A 181 16.99 6.15 -0.99
CA GLN A 181 18.41 6.02 -0.62
C GLN A 181 19.02 7.39 -0.29
N VAL A 182 19.95 7.37 0.65
CA VAL A 182 20.75 8.55 1.00
C VAL A 182 21.60 8.97 -0.20
N GLY A 183 21.66 10.30 -0.46
CA GLY A 183 22.49 10.87 -1.53
C GLY A 183 21.79 11.05 -2.88
N VAL A 184 20.52 10.63 -3.03
CA VAL A 184 19.71 10.91 -4.23
C VAL A 184 19.50 12.42 -4.40
N TYR A 185 19.26 13.12 -3.29
CA TYR A 185 19.19 14.60 -3.26
C TYR A 185 20.38 15.18 -2.50
N PRO A 186 20.90 16.35 -2.94
CA PRO A 186 22.02 16.98 -2.28
C PRO A 186 21.64 17.50 -0.89
N GLN A 187 22.56 17.34 0.06
CA GLN A 187 22.38 17.90 1.41
C GLN A 187 22.53 19.44 1.31
N THR A 188 21.53 20.14 1.82
CA THR A 188 21.53 21.62 1.87
C THR A 188 21.93 22.16 3.26
N TRP A 189 22.28 21.29 4.20
CA TRP A 189 22.76 21.64 5.54
C TRP A 189 24.16 21.07 5.77
N SER A 190 25.03 21.85 6.38
CA SER A 190 26.29 21.38 6.97
C SER A 190 26.00 20.87 8.40
N LYS A 191 26.58 19.74 8.76
CA LYS A 191 26.71 19.37 10.18
C LYS A 191 27.78 20.28 10.76
N GLU A 192 27.42 21.23 11.63
CA GLU A 192 28.34 21.84 12.57
C GLU A 192 28.71 20.81 13.63
#